data_eeb11342ef6da96acc98a950eee444f9
#
_entry.id   eeb11342ef6da96acc98a950eee444f9
#
_cell.length_a   1.000
_cell.length_b   1.000
_cell.length_c   1.000
_cell.angle_alpha   90.00
_cell.angle_beta   90.00
_cell.angle_gamma   90.00
#
_symmetry.space_group_name_H-M   'P 1'
#
loop_
_entity.id
_entity.type
_entity.pdbx_description
1 polymer ?
#
loop_
_entity_poly.entity_id
_entity_poly.type
_entity_poly.pdbx_seq_one_letter_code
_entity_poly.pdbx_strand_id
1 'polypeptide(L)'
;MAAVLEPAIIVEMSRTPDITVAAVTETDGRFLVVEERINRRLVFNQPAGHVERGETLLAAVVREVREETAWGFNPQALVGVYLWRNPSSGRSTMRFAFTGTVADHDAQQPLDRGIVCTHWLSRQDLVEREQRLRSPLVLKCIEDYLGGTRRPLETVGDLDLQTAHTVSAVAV
;
A
#
# COMPACT_ATOMS: atom_id res chain seq x y z
N MET A 1 -31.54 -45.80 -17.39
CA MET A 1 -31.52 -44.75 -16.34
C MET A 1 -30.28 -43.87 -16.60
N ALA A 2 -30.48 -42.71 -17.17
CA ALA A 2 -29.39 -41.77 -17.41
C ALA A 2 -29.25 -40.86 -16.17
N ALA A 3 -28.07 -40.87 -15.57
CA ALA A 3 -27.74 -39.96 -14.48
C ALA A 3 -27.61 -38.53 -15.03
N VAL A 4 -28.50 -37.64 -14.58
CA VAL A 4 -28.43 -36.23 -14.83
C VAL A 4 -27.32 -35.68 -13.93
N LEU A 5 -26.20 -35.30 -14.52
CA LEU A 5 -25.15 -34.55 -13.82
C LEU A 5 -25.69 -33.13 -13.61
N GLU A 6 -25.94 -32.78 -12.34
CA GLU A 6 -26.22 -31.38 -11.97
C GLU A 6 -25.02 -30.51 -12.31
N PRO A 7 -25.23 -29.32 -12.92
CA PRO A 7 -24.14 -28.39 -13.18
C PRO A 7 -23.60 -27.87 -11.85
N ALA A 8 -22.32 -28.13 -11.59
CA ALA A 8 -21.62 -27.50 -10.47
C ALA A 8 -21.76 -25.97 -10.62
N ILE A 9 -22.45 -25.34 -9.67
CA ILE A 9 -22.52 -23.89 -9.57
C ILE A 9 -21.11 -23.44 -9.19
N ILE A 10 -20.34 -23.02 -10.19
CA ILE A 10 -19.10 -22.28 -9.97
C ILE A 10 -19.53 -20.90 -9.44
N VAL A 11 -19.57 -20.76 -8.14
CA VAL A 11 -19.65 -19.46 -7.50
C VAL A 11 -18.32 -18.77 -7.78
N GLU A 12 -18.26 -18.06 -8.90
CA GLU A 12 -17.19 -17.12 -9.18
C GLU A 12 -17.34 -15.99 -8.16
N MET A 13 -16.66 -16.14 -7.02
CA MET A 13 -16.53 -15.07 -6.05
C MET A 13 -15.74 -13.95 -6.74
N SER A 14 -16.46 -13.01 -7.34
CA SER A 14 -15.92 -11.74 -7.79
C SER A 14 -15.36 -11.03 -6.56
N ARG A 15 -14.07 -11.29 -6.29
CA ARG A 15 -13.36 -10.64 -5.19
C ARG A 15 -12.96 -9.27 -5.69
N THR A 16 -13.62 -8.24 -5.16
CA THR A 16 -13.14 -6.87 -5.31
C THR A 16 -11.69 -6.80 -4.81
N PRO A 17 -10.79 -6.08 -5.51
CA PRO A 17 -9.44 -5.87 -5.01
C PRO A 17 -9.43 -5.20 -3.65
N ASP A 18 -8.56 -5.64 -2.76
CA ASP A 18 -8.26 -4.90 -1.53
C ASP A 18 -7.57 -3.59 -1.92
N ILE A 19 -8.09 -2.45 -1.48
CA ILE A 19 -7.47 -1.15 -1.71
C ILE A 19 -6.44 -0.90 -0.62
N THR A 20 -5.19 -0.66 -1.02
CA THR A 20 -4.07 -0.43 -0.11
C THR A 20 -3.28 0.81 -0.51
N VAL A 21 -2.63 1.41 0.47
CA VAL A 21 -1.64 2.47 0.28
C VAL A 21 -0.26 1.97 0.65
N ALA A 22 0.80 2.60 0.12
CA ALA A 22 2.17 2.32 0.50
C ALA A 22 3.02 3.58 0.40
N ALA A 23 4.01 3.72 1.29
CA ALA A 23 4.98 4.81 1.25
C ALA A 23 6.33 4.32 0.69
N VAL A 24 6.82 5.01 -0.33
CA VAL A 24 8.18 4.85 -0.86
C VAL A 24 8.96 6.09 -0.46
N THR A 25 9.68 5.99 0.66
CA THR A 25 10.52 7.09 1.15
C THR A 25 11.98 6.66 1.16
N GLU A 26 12.84 7.57 0.73
CA GLU A 26 14.26 7.32 0.53
C GLU A 26 15.08 8.38 1.27
N THR A 27 16.16 7.94 1.90
CA THR A 27 17.19 8.80 2.49
C THR A 27 18.56 8.17 2.22
N ASP A 28 19.47 8.92 1.62
CA ASP A 28 20.85 8.51 1.32
C ASP A 28 20.94 7.17 0.56
N GLY A 29 20.09 6.96 -0.45
CA GLY A 29 20.05 5.75 -1.27
C GLY A 29 19.44 4.53 -0.59
N ARG A 30 18.78 4.72 0.56
CA ARG A 30 18.11 3.69 1.34
C ARG A 30 16.63 3.96 1.50
N PHE A 31 15.83 2.92 1.41
CA PHE A 31 14.38 2.96 1.52
C PHE A 31 13.93 2.50 2.90
N LEU A 32 12.98 3.22 3.48
CA LEU A 32 12.32 2.80 4.71
C LEU A 32 11.43 1.59 4.41
N VAL A 33 11.68 0.50 5.10
CA VAL A 33 10.89 -0.73 5.01
C VAL A 33 10.59 -1.27 6.39
N VAL A 34 9.51 -2.01 6.50
CA VAL A 34 9.12 -2.76 7.70
C VAL A 34 9.48 -4.22 7.55
N GLU A 35 9.91 -4.85 8.64
CA GLU A 35 9.97 -6.31 8.75
C GLU A 35 8.73 -6.77 9.50
N GLU A 36 7.85 -7.48 8.82
CA GLU A 36 6.56 -7.94 9.33
C GLU A 36 6.50 -9.47 9.46
N ARG A 37 5.70 -9.95 10.41
CA ARG A 37 5.48 -11.38 10.63
C ARG A 37 4.16 -11.83 10.03
N ILE A 38 4.22 -12.58 8.93
CA ILE A 38 3.06 -13.13 8.23
C ILE A 38 3.15 -14.66 8.24
N ASN A 39 2.13 -15.32 8.80
CA ASN A 39 2.07 -16.79 8.83
C ASN A 39 3.39 -17.44 9.32
N ARG A 40 3.96 -16.93 10.41
CA ARG A 40 5.25 -17.35 11.00
C ARG A 40 6.50 -17.06 10.14
N ARG A 41 6.37 -16.36 9.00
CA ARG A 41 7.49 -15.93 8.17
C ARG A 41 7.74 -14.44 8.41
N LEU A 42 9.02 -14.05 8.38
CA LEU A 42 9.44 -12.65 8.38
C LEU A 42 9.61 -12.19 6.94
N VAL A 43 8.92 -11.13 6.57
CA VAL A 43 8.97 -10.57 5.23
C VAL A 43 9.19 -9.05 5.30
N PHE A 44 9.74 -8.49 4.23
CA PHE A 44 9.93 -7.05 4.08
C PHE A 44 8.84 -6.45 3.20
N ASN A 45 8.36 -5.27 3.58
CA ASN A 45 7.41 -4.48 2.82
C ASN A 45 7.74 -2.99 2.94
N GLN A 46 7.22 -2.15 2.05
CA GLN A 46 7.08 -0.74 2.39
C GLN A 46 6.10 -0.59 3.57
N PRO A 47 6.16 0.52 4.33
CA PRO A 47 5.05 0.89 5.20
C PRO A 47 3.76 0.96 4.37
N ALA A 48 2.77 0.12 4.69
CA ALA A 48 1.63 -0.11 3.79
C ALA A 48 0.49 -0.85 4.44
N GLY A 49 -0.73 -0.40 4.23
CA GLY A 49 -1.92 -1.10 4.71
C GLY A 49 -3.19 -0.76 3.95
N HIS A 50 -4.32 -1.18 4.49
CA HIS A 50 -5.62 -1.00 3.88
C HIS A 50 -6.16 0.40 4.13
N VAL A 51 -6.89 0.93 3.15
CA VAL A 51 -7.69 2.14 3.35
C VAL A 51 -8.89 1.80 4.21
N GLU A 52 -9.09 2.53 5.29
CA GLU A 52 -10.21 2.36 6.19
C GLU A 52 -11.46 3.09 5.71
N ARG A 53 -12.61 2.72 6.26
CA ARG A 53 -13.88 3.34 5.86
C ARG A 53 -13.92 4.82 6.25
N GLY A 54 -14.16 5.69 5.27
CA GLY A 54 -14.24 7.14 5.48
C GLY A 54 -12.87 7.83 5.51
N GLU A 55 -11.81 7.11 5.19
CA GLU A 55 -10.46 7.62 5.15
C GLU A 55 -10.05 7.95 3.71
N THR A 56 -9.34 9.05 3.50
CA THR A 56 -8.74 9.37 2.21
C THR A 56 -7.48 8.56 1.97
N LEU A 57 -7.06 8.40 0.72
CA LEU A 57 -5.80 7.69 0.40
C LEU A 57 -4.58 8.35 1.06
N LEU A 58 -4.58 9.68 1.15
CA LEU A 58 -3.48 10.42 1.78
C LEU A 58 -3.50 10.27 3.30
N ALA A 59 -4.67 10.29 3.93
CA ALA A 59 -4.79 10.02 5.36
C ALA A 59 -4.33 8.60 5.70
N ALA A 60 -4.74 7.62 4.88
CA ALA A 60 -4.36 6.23 5.05
C ALA A 60 -2.84 6.05 5.01
N VAL A 61 -2.14 6.60 4.02
CA VAL A 61 -0.68 6.42 3.93
C VAL A 61 0.06 7.09 5.08
N VAL A 62 -0.43 8.25 5.54
CA VAL A 62 0.15 8.94 6.71
C VAL A 62 -0.04 8.12 7.98
N ARG A 63 -1.25 7.57 8.20
CA ARG A 63 -1.56 6.69 9.34
C ARG A 63 -0.69 5.44 9.32
N GLU A 64 -0.64 4.71 8.20
CA GLU A 64 0.14 3.46 8.08
C GLU A 64 1.64 3.67 8.35
N VAL A 65 2.23 4.75 7.80
CA VAL A 65 3.64 5.07 8.10
C VAL A 65 3.81 5.32 9.60
N ARG A 66 2.90 6.06 10.22
CA ARG A 66 2.97 6.36 11.65
C ARG A 66 2.85 5.11 12.50
N GLU A 67 1.88 4.25 12.22
CA GLU A 67 1.59 3.04 12.99
C GLU A 67 2.68 1.97 12.82
N GLU A 68 3.20 1.80 11.60
CA GLU A 68 4.18 0.75 11.31
C GLU A 68 5.63 1.16 11.57
N THR A 69 5.94 2.46 11.61
CA THR A 69 7.33 2.93 11.68
C THR A 69 7.61 3.95 12.78
N ALA A 70 6.59 4.47 13.43
CA ALA A 70 6.66 5.59 14.37
C ALA A 70 7.22 6.90 13.77
N TRP A 71 7.36 7.01 12.44
CA TRP A 71 7.69 8.24 11.74
C TRP A 71 6.44 9.01 11.35
N GLY A 72 6.50 10.34 11.41
CA GLY A 72 5.57 11.20 10.67
C GLY A 72 5.89 11.16 9.17
N PHE A 73 4.88 11.16 8.31
CA PHE A 73 5.05 11.14 6.86
C PHE A 73 4.37 12.34 6.19
N ASN A 74 5.10 13.01 5.31
CA ASN A 74 4.56 14.08 4.46
C ASN A 74 4.55 13.62 2.99
N PRO A 75 3.40 13.18 2.45
CA PRO A 75 3.27 12.77 1.06
C PRO A 75 3.56 13.95 0.12
N GLN A 76 4.31 13.71 -0.96
CA GLN A 76 4.69 14.74 -1.94
C GLN A 76 4.25 14.40 -3.37
N ALA A 77 4.19 13.12 -3.73
CA ALA A 77 3.74 12.70 -5.04
C ALA A 77 3.22 11.25 -5.04
N LEU A 78 2.38 10.93 -6.02
CA LEU A 78 2.00 9.56 -6.35
C LEU A 78 3.07 8.94 -7.25
N VAL A 79 3.65 7.81 -6.84
CA VAL A 79 4.57 7.01 -7.65
C VAL A 79 3.80 6.19 -8.67
N GLY A 80 2.74 5.51 -8.24
CA GLY A 80 1.93 4.72 -9.17
C GLY A 80 0.73 4.06 -8.51
N VAL A 81 -0.13 3.49 -9.38
CA VAL A 81 -1.25 2.64 -9.01
C VAL A 81 -1.02 1.27 -9.61
N TYR A 82 -1.11 0.23 -8.80
CA TYR A 82 -0.74 -1.13 -9.19
C TYR A 82 -1.86 -2.11 -8.85
N LEU A 83 -2.28 -2.88 -9.83
CA LEU A 83 -3.15 -4.03 -9.61
C LEU A 83 -2.30 -5.30 -9.64
N TRP A 84 -2.27 -6.01 -8.52
CA TRP A 84 -1.56 -7.27 -8.39
C TRP A 84 -2.49 -8.36 -7.90
N ARG A 85 -2.38 -9.54 -8.52
CA ARG A 85 -3.09 -10.73 -8.08
C ARG A 85 -2.11 -11.71 -7.47
N ASN A 86 -2.32 -12.07 -6.22
CA ASN A 86 -1.51 -13.05 -5.52
C ASN A 86 -1.75 -14.45 -6.12
N PRO A 87 -0.72 -15.08 -6.71
CA PRO A 87 -0.90 -16.38 -7.40
C PRO A 87 -1.27 -17.51 -6.45
N SER A 88 -0.90 -17.41 -5.17
CA SER A 88 -1.16 -18.45 -4.18
C SER A 88 -2.57 -18.37 -3.58
N SER A 89 -3.12 -17.18 -3.40
CA SER A 89 -4.44 -16.98 -2.75
C SER A 89 -5.53 -16.55 -3.73
N GLY A 90 -5.18 -16.12 -4.95
CA GLY A 90 -6.08 -15.52 -5.93
C GLY A 90 -6.61 -14.13 -5.53
N ARG A 91 -6.21 -13.59 -4.36
CA ARG A 91 -6.62 -12.24 -3.93
C ARG A 91 -5.96 -11.18 -4.79
N SER A 92 -6.71 -10.16 -5.13
CA SER A 92 -6.22 -8.99 -5.85
C SER A 92 -6.03 -7.82 -4.89
N THR A 93 -4.99 -7.04 -5.11
CA THR A 93 -4.68 -5.82 -4.36
C THR A 93 -4.52 -4.69 -5.36
N MET A 94 -5.20 -3.58 -5.13
CA MET A 94 -4.96 -2.31 -5.81
C MET A 94 -4.18 -1.42 -4.86
N ARG A 95 -2.91 -1.15 -5.18
CA ARG A 95 -2.00 -0.37 -4.35
C ARG A 95 -1.77 1.01 -4.94
N PHE A 96 -1.97 2.03 -4.12
CA PHE A 96 -1.57 3.40 -4.38
C PHE A 96 -0.25 3.66 -3.65
N ALA A 97 0.85 3.82 -4.39
CA ALA A 97 2.16 4.08 -3.81
C ALA A 97 2.48 5.57 -3.87
N PHE A 98 2.73 6.14 -2.71
CA PHE A 98 3.10 7.54 -2.56
C PHE A 98 4.58 7.67 -2.19
N THR A 99 5.20 8.78 -2.58
CA THR A 99 6.50 9.17 -2.06
C THR A 99 6.39 10.48 -1.29
N GLY A 100 7.32 10.67 -0.37
CA GLY A 100 7.39 11.83 0.50
C GLY A 100 8.55 11.73 1.47
N THR A 101 8.58 12.63 2.44
CA THR A 101 9.61 12.68 3.47
C THR A 101 9.07 12.20 4.81
N VAL A 102 9.95 11.63 5.63
CA VAL A 102 9.65 11.29 7.02
C VAL A 102 10.35 12.23 7.98
N ALA A 103 9.70 12.52 9.11
CA ALA A 103 10.21 13.35 10.20
C ALA A 103 9.59 12.90 11.53
N ASP A 104 9.99 13.53 12.62
CA ASP A 104 9.35 13.40 13.93
C ASP A 104 9.18 11.94 14.41
N HIS A 105 10.30 11.18 14.36
CA HIS A 105 10.30 9.81 14.85
C HIS A 105 10.08 9.76 16.37
N ASP A 106 9.08 9.01 16.79
CA ASP A 106 8.78 8.77 18.19
C ASP A 106 9.25 7.36 18.60
N ALA A 107 10.45 7.28 19.18
CA ALA A 107 11.04 6.02 19.62
C ALA A 107 10.26 5.30 20.75
N GLN A 108 9.29 5.98 21.38
CA GLN A 108 8.46 5.39 22.43
C GLN A 108 7.11 4.86 21.91
N GLN A 109 6.74 5.21 20.67
CA GLN A 109 5.51 4.71 20.07
C GLN A 109 5.64 3.22 19.76
N PRO A 110 4.74 2.35 20.27
CA PRO A 110 4.70 0.96 19.88
C PRO A 110 4.33 0.86 18.39
N LEU A 111 4.99 -0.04 17.68
CA LEU A 111 4.67 -0.33 16.29
C LEU A 111 3.42 -1.22 16.22
N ASP A 112 2.73 -1.17 15.08
CA ASP A 112 1.51 -1.95 14.86
C ASP A 112 1.75 -3.46 15.00
N ARG A 113 0.66 -4.16 15.32
CA ARG A 113 0.71 -5.60 15.56
C ARG A 113 1.16 -6.36 14.30
N GLY A 114 2.24 -7.12 14.46
CA GLY A 114 2.84 -7.90 13.38
C GLY A 114 4.11 -7.27 12.83
N ILE A 115 4.31 -5.98 13.00
CA ILE A 115 5.58 -5.31 12.70
C ILE A 115 6.61 -5.68 13.76
N VAL A 116 7.77 -6.15 13.32
CA VAL A 116 8.88 -6.55 14.20
C VAL A 116 9.84 -5.40 14.41
N CYS A 117 10.23 -4.74 13.32
CA CYS A 117 11.09 -3.56 13.33
C CYS A 117 11.09 -2.88 11.95
N THR A 118 11.73 -1.71 11.89
CA THR A 118 11.96 -0.96 10.67
C THR A 118 13.41 -1.05 10.23
N HIS A 119 13.66 -0.92 8.94
CA HIS A 119 14.99 -0.90 8.34
C HIS A 119 15.11 0.19 7.28
N TRP A 120 16.32 0.68 7.10
CA TRP A 120 16.71 1.46 5.94
C TRP A 120 17.59 0.58 5.04
N LEU A 121 17.00 0.08 3.95
CA LEU A 121 17.66 -0.86 3.04
C LEU A 121 17.88 -0.22 1.67
N SER A 122 19.06 -0.46 1.08
CA SER A 122 19.31 -0.08 -0.30
C SER A 122 18.47 -0.94 -1.26
N ARG A 123 18.32 -0.48 -2.51
CA ARG A 123 17.74 -1.30 -3.58
C ARG A 123 18.43 -2.66 -3.69
N GLN A 124 19.77 -2.67 -3.62
CA GLN A 124 20.55 -3.90 -3.72
C GLN A 124 20.24 -4.86 -2.57
N ASP A 125 20.15 -4.35 -1.34
CA ASP A 125 19.78 -5.15 -0.17
C ASP A 125 18.41 -5.83 -0.35
N LEU A 126 17.45 -5.15 -0.98
CA LEU A 126 16.10 -5.68 -1.23
C LEU A 126 16.10 -6.73 -2.34
N VAL A 127 16.88 -6.53 -3.41
CA VAL A 127 17.04 -7.53 -4.47
C VAL A 127 17.65 -8.82 -3.92
N GLU A 128 18.68 -8.73 -3.09
CA GLU A 128 19.29 -9.90 -2.44
C GLU A 128 18.33 -10.64 -1.49
N ARG A 129 17.29 -9.95 -1.02
CA ARG A 129 16.23 -10.49 -0.13
C ARG A 129 14.90 -10.71 -0.84
N GLU A 130 14.89 -10.80 -2.17
CA GLU A 130 13.66 -10.90 -2.99
C GLU A 130 12.71 -12.00 -2.49
N GLN A 131 13.25 -13.14 -2.08
CA GLN A 131 12.50 -14.27 -1.53
C GLN A 131 11.78 -13.95 -0.19
N ARG A 132 12.18 -12.86 0.44
CA ARG A 132 11.60 -12.37 1.69
C ARG A 132 10.74 -11.14 1.50
N LEU A 133 10.52 -10.67 0.28
CA LEU A 133 9.61 -9.57 0.04
C LEU A 133 8.15 -10.03 0.17
N ARG A 134 7.32 -9.17 0.73
CA ARG A 134 5.87 -9.39 0.91
C ARG A 134 5.17 -9.68 -0.41
N SER A 135 5.60 -9.00 -1.47
CA SER A 135 5.10 -9.15 -2.83
C SER A 135 6.07 -8.52 -3.83
N PRO A 136 5.94 -8.79 -5.14
CA PRO A 136 6.71 -8.11 -6.17
C PRO A 136 6.49 -6.59 -6.21
N LEU A 137 5.40 -6.11 -5.63
CA LEU A 137 5.10 -4.67 -5.57
C LEU A 137 6.17 -3.88 -4.81
N VAL A 138 6.89 -4.50 -3.87
CA VAL A 138 7.96 -3.84 -3.12
C VAL A 138 9.04 -3.31 -4.06
N LEU A 139 9.61 -4.15 -4.90
CA LEU A 139 10.62 -3.72 -5.86
C LEU A 139 10.00 -2.87 -6.98
N LYS A 140 8.81 -3.22 -7.47
CA LYS A 140 8.17 -2.46 -8.56
C LYS A 140 7.97 -0.99 -8.19
N CYS A 141 7.48 -0.69 -6.99
CA CYS A 141 7.30 0.68 -6.54
C CYS A 141 8.63 1.43 -6.42
N ILE A 142 9.68 0.76 -5.94
CA ILE A 142 11.03 1.34 -5.82
C ILE A 142 11.63 1.61 -7.21
N GLU A 143 11.49 0.68 -8.17
CA GLU A 143 11.99 0.87 -9.53
C GLU A 143 11.33 2.07 -10.22
N ASP A 144 10.01 2.21 -10.09
CA ASP A 144 9.29 3.37 -10.66
C ASP A 144 9.68 4.67 -9.95
N TYR A 145 9.92 4.62 -8.64
CA TYR A 145 10.47 5.75 -7.90
C TYR A 145 11.85 6.15 -8.42
N LEU A 146 12.78 5.21 -8.58
CA LEU A 146 14.12 5.44 -9.10
C LEU A 146 14.11 5.89 -10.57
N GLY A 147 13.15 5.41 -11.35
CA GLY A 147 12.88 5.86 -12.73
C GLY A 147 12.33 7.28 -12.83
N GLY A 148 12.17 7.98 -11.70
CA GLY A 148 11.73 9.38 -11.68
C GLY A 148 10.22 9.57 -11.77
N THR A 149 9.42 8.51 -11.67
CA THR A 149 7.96 8.64 -11.74
C THR A 149 7.42 9.41 -10.53
N ARG A 150 6.86 10.59 -10.80
CA ARG A 150 6.22 11.48 -9.82
C ARG A 150 4.98 12.09 -10.47
N ARG A 151 3.81 11.80 -9.93
CA ARG A 151 2.55 12.42 -10.33
C ARG A 151 2.05 13.31 -9.21
N PRO A 152 1.44 14.47 -9.52
CA PRO A 152 0.83 15.32 -8.51
C PRO A 152 -0.16 14.56 -7.62
N LEU A 153 -0.27 14.94 -6.35
CA LEU A 153 -1.19 14.31 -5.41
C LEU A 153 -2.65 14.46 -5.85
N GLU A 154 -2.96 15.52 -6.57
CA GLU A 154 -4.28 15.80 -7.16
C GLU A 154 -4.71 14.76 -8.19
N THR A 155 -3.78 13.89 -8.65
CA THR A 155 -4.10 12.73 -9.50
C THR A 155 -5.05 11.76 -8.80
N VAL A 156 -5.02 11.72 -7.47
CA VAL A 156 -5.95 10.96 -6.64
C VAL A 156 -6.89 11.96 -5.95
N GLY A 157 -8.06 12.18 -6.53
CA GLY A 157 -9.09 13.03 -5.94
C GLY A 157 -9.94 12.25 -4.96
N ASP A 158 -10.16 12.82 -3.78
CA ASP A 158 -11.18 12.36 -2.84
C ASP A 158 -12.40 13.28 -2.97
N LEU A 159 -13.54 12.69 -3.32
CA LEU A 159 -14.82 13.38 -3.31
C LEU A 159 -15.58 12.93 -2.07
N ASP A 160 -15.62 13.78 -1.06
CA ASP A 160 -16.56 13.60 0.05
C ASP A 160 -17.99 13.87 -0.48
N LEU A 161 -18.85 12.89 -0.42
CA LEU A 161 -20.25 13.00 -0.86
C LEU A 161 -21.03 14.13 -0.14
N GLN A 162 -20.56 14.59 1.01
CA GLN A 162 -21.14 15.73 1.71
C GLN A 162 -20.80 17.07 1.05
N THR A 163 -19.65 17.19 0.42
CA THR A 163 -19.25 18.40 -0.34
C THR A 163 -19.82 18.42 -1.76
N ALA A 164 -20.15 17.28 -2.33
CA ALA A 164 -20.73 17.20 -3.68
C ALA A 164 -22.14 17.85 -3.79
N HIS A 165 -22.89 17.92 -2.70
CA HIS A 165 -24.21 18.57 -2.68
C HIS A 165 -24.15 20.10 -2.71
N THR A 166 -23.01 20.71 -2.38
CA THR A 166 -22.86 22.18 -2.36
C THR A 166 -22.53 22.73 -3.76
N VAL A 167 -21.98 21.93 -4.67
CA VAL A 167 -21.58 22.37 -6.02
C VAL A 167 -22.79 22.40 -6.98
N SER A 168 -23.86 21.65 -6.71
CA SER A 168 -25.05 21.59 -7.58
C SER A 168 -26.05 22.75 -7.36
N ALA A 169 -25.83 23.60 -6.36
CA ALA A 169 -26.75 24.69 -6.01
C ALA A 169 -26.37 26.06 -6.57
N VAL A 170 -25.29 26.16 -7.37
CA VAL A 170 -24.79 27.45 -7.90
C VAL A 170 -24.96 27.58 -9.44
N ALA A 171 -25.65 26.66 -10.10
CA ALA A 171 -25.93 26.75 -11.53
C ALA A 171 -27.44 26.81 -11.78
N VAL A 172 -28.06 27.98 -11.51
CA VAL A 172 -29.29 28.49 -12.15
C VAL A 172 -29.20 30.01 -12.26
#